data_c2534c8ec9a8a4e502c589ebc5965ad7
#
_entry.id   c2534c8ec9a8a4e502c589ebc5965ad7
#
_cell.length_a   1.000
_cell.length_b   1.000
_cell.length_c   1.000
_cell.angle_alpha   90.00
_cell.angle_beta   90.00
_cell.angle_gamma   90.00
#
_symmetry.space_group_name_H-M   'P 1'
#
loop_
_entity.id
_entity.type
_entity.pdbx_description
1 polymer ?
#
loop_
_entity_poly.entity_id
_entity_poly.type
_entity_poly.pdbx_seq_one_letter_code
_entity_poly.pdbx_strand_id
1 'polypeptide(L)'
;MTASVPIYFDHYWYGVVAMDFTLDTMQRLLTDATEDRTEGEYQLYDTRLNMIATSAHAGSPVNQFDERETAQIAQAIEHDTGGGIRLGSRFITWERLDHFDGVVLRIHTLHEGVQDDFGSISIVLALLWALFTAMLLISWLVIRRMVSNMYTLQHSLQWQAWHDPLTRLNNRGALFDRAKLLAETCRQQSLPFSVIQIDLDYFKNINDRFGHQAGDKVLSHTAGVIASALRKNDVAGRVGGEEFCVVLPGLGLEEARGVAERIRCRINSKEILVKKSTTLRISASLGVSSADETGNYDFEQLQSVADARLYQAKQSGRNRVVWRDQDRK
;
A
#
# COMPACT_ATOMS: atom_id res chain seq x y z
N MET A 1 24.12 -29.85 68.11
CA MET A 1 22.69 -30.11 68.33
C MET A 1 22.46 -31.62 68.34
N THR A 2 21.76 -32.14 69.33
CA THR A 2 21.57 -33.59 69.46
C THR A 2 20.10 -33.91 69.17
N ALA A 3 19.81 -34.63 68.11
CA ALA A 3 18.50 -35.22 67.91
C ALA A 3 18.49 -36.60 68.52
N SER A 4 17.49 -36.89 69.33
CA SER A 4 17.37 -38.20 70.01
C SER A 4 16.01 -38.84 69.72
N VAL A 5 16.03 -40.14 69.42
CA VAL A 5 14.83 -40.91 69.19
C VAL A 5 14.81 -42.07 70.17
N PRO A 6 13.76 -42.19 71.00
CA PRO A 6 13.63 -43.34 71.91
C PRO A 6 13.31 -44.61 71.11
N ILE A 7 13.97 -45.70 71.46
CA ILE A 7 13.73 -47.02 70.87
C ILE A 7 12.88 -47.84 71.85
N TYR A 8 11.71 -48.26 71.33
CA TYR A 8 10.81 -49.20 72.02
C TYR A 8 10.77 -50.52 71.27
N PHE A 9 10.80 -51.59 72.01
CA PHE A 9 10.53 -52.91 71.45
C PHE A 9 9.53 -53.63 72.36
N ASP A 10 8.45 -54.11 71.80
CA ASP A 10 7.38 -54.80 72.52
C ASP A 10 6.86 -54.03 73.72
N HIS A 11 6.67 -52.67 73.56
CA HIS A 11 6.27 -51.74 74.59
C HIS A 11 7.28 -51.47 75.72
N TYR A 12 8.46 -52.05 75.68
CA TYR A 12 9.53 -51.75 76.63
C TYR A 12 10.52 -50.79 76.04
N TRP A 13 10.93 -49.84 76.90
CA TRP A 13 11.93 -48.84 76.51
C TRP A 13 13.34 -49.50 76.50
N TYR A 14 14.01 -49.42 75.36
CA TYR A 14 15.34 -50.03 75.15
C TYR A 14 16.47 -49.00 75.22
N GLY A 15 16.19 -47.77 75.03
CA GLY A 15 17.22 -46.74 75.00
C GLY A 15 16.88 -45.59 74.08
N VAL A 16 17.85 -44.76 73.84
CA VAL A 16 17.77 -43.58 72.95
C VAL A 16 18.90 -43.68 71.94
N VAL A 17 18.57 -43.56 70.66
CA VAL A 17 19.55 -43.24 69.65
C VAL A 17 19.65 -41.73 69.54
N ALA A 18 20.84 -41.20 69.78
CA ALA A 18 21.12 -39.78 69.69
C ALA A 18 22.09 -39.56 68.51
N MET A 19 21.81 -38.58 67.72
CA MET A 19 22.67 -38.16 66.63
C MET A 19 23.02 -36.67 66.84
N ASP A 20 24.29 -36.37 66.91
CA ASP A 20 24.78 -35.02 66.99
C ASP A 20 24.96 -34.40 65.62
N PHE A 21 24.28 -33.28 65.38
CA PHE A 21 24.46 -32.50 64.20
C PHE A 21 25.34 -31.28 64.46
N THR A 22 26.36 -31.09 63.66
CA THR A 22 27.14 -29.85 63.66
C THR A 22 26.37 -28.74 62.92
N LEU A 23 26.63 -27.49 63.27
CA LEU A 23 26.08 -26.33 62.52
C LEU A 23 26.38 -26.40 61.02
N ASP A 24 27.58 -26.87 60.69
CA ASP A 24 27.99 -27.05 59.27
C ASP A 24 27.14 -28.12 58.54
N THR A 25 26.79 -29.19 59.23
CA THR A 25 25.90 -30.23 58.69
C THR A 25 24.48 -29.67 58.46
N MET A 26 23.93 -28.90 59.41
CA MET A 26 22.63 -28.26 59.28
C MET A 26 22.61 -27.26 58.13
N GLN A 27 23.66 -26.47 57.97
CA GLN A 27 23.79 -25.52 56.88
C GLN A 27 23.86 -26.22 55.51
N ARG A 28 24.62 -27.31 55.40
CA ARG A 28 24.65 -28.11 54.18
C ARG A 28 23.29 -28.72 53.85
N LEU A 29 22.64 -29.34 54.83
CA LEU A 29 21.29 -29.90 54.62
C LEU A 29 20.27 -28.85 54.20
N LEU A 30 20.34 -27.64 54.74
CA LEU A 30 19.45 -26.55 54.34
C LEU A 30 19.76 -26.09 52.94
N THR A 31 21.05 -25.97 52.55
CA THR A 31 21.49 -25.58 51.23
C THR A 31 21.06 -26.63 50.20
N ASP A 32 21.35 -27.93 50.45
CA ASP A 32 21.00 -29.04 49.55
C ASP A 32 19.46 -29.16 49.36
N ALA A 33 18.69 -28.97 50.43
CA ALA A 33 17.22 -29.02 50.41
C ALA A 33 16.60 -27.86 49.64
N THR A 34 17.36 -26.78 49.44
CA THR A 34 16.88 -25.53 48.77
C THR A 34 17.53 -25.30 47.42
N GLU A 35 18.48 -26.15 46.99
CA GLU A 35 19.26 -25.99 45.75
C GLU A 35 18.38 -25.95 44.49
N ASP A 36 17.28 -26.72 44.47
CA ASP A 36 16.29 -26.72 43.34
C ASP A 36 15.26 -25.59 43.45
N ARG A 37 15.28 -24.77 44.54
CA ARG A 37 14.32 -23.70 44.77
C ARG A 37 14.99 -22.35 44.55
N THR A 38 14.87 -21.82 43.37
CA THR A 38 15.58 -20.63 42.86
C THR A 38 15.16 -19.29 43.49
N GLU A 39 14.14 -19.27 44.37
CA GLU A 39 13.58 -18.02 44.85
C GLU A 39 13.66 -17.87 46.38
N GLY A 40 14.42 -16.89 46.86
CA GLY A 40 14.46 -16.47 48.22
C GLY A 40 15.54 -17.13 49.09
N GLU A 41 15.89 -16.48 50.19
CA GLU A 41 16.81 -16.98 51.18
C GLU A 41 16.06 -17.75 52.28
N TYR A 42 16.52 -18.94 52.60
CA TYR A 42 15.98 -19.78 53.66
C TYR A 42 16.88 -19.68 54.89
N GLN A 43 16.26 -19.44 56.05
CA GLN A 43 16.96 -19.33 57.34
C GLN A 43 16.26 -20.22 58.36
N LEU A 44 17.04 -21.02 59.08
CA LEU A 44 16.55 -21.86 60.17
C LEU A 44 16.85 -21.19 61.53
N TYR A 45 15.83 -21.09 62.35
CA TYR A 45 15.89 -20.45 63.67
C TYR A 45 15.47 -21.46 64.75
N ASP A 46 16.01 -21.26 65.98
CA ASP A 46 15.50 -21.92 67.16
C ASP A 46 14.21 -21.23 67.71
N THR A 47 13.62 -21.80 68.78
CA THR A 47 12.43 -21.24 69.39
C THR A 47 12.65 -19.83 70.04
N ARG A 48 13.89 -19.41 70.20
CA ARG A 48 14.27 -18.07 70.70
C ARG A 48 14.65 -17.12 69.59
N LEU A 49 14.42 -17.55 68.35
CA LEU A 49 14.79 -16.81 67.15
C LEU A 49 16.30 -16.53 67.01
N ASN A 50 17.15 -17.45 67.53
CA ASN A 50 18.55 -17.44 67.20
C ASN A 50 18.75 -18.21 65.86
N MET A 51 19.43 -17.62 64.91
CA MET A 51 19.69 -18.24 63.61
C MET A 51 20.64 -19.44 63.77
N ILE A 52 20.20 -20.61 63.31
CA ILE A 52 20.97 -21.84 63.30
C ILE A 52 21.71 -22.08 61.98
N ALA A 53 21.03 -21.85 60.86
CA ALA A 53 21.56 -22.07 59.52
C ALA A 53 20.93 -21.14 58.50
N THR A 54 21.59 -20.90 57.40
CA THR A 54 21.09 -20.10 56.28
C THR A 54 21.48 -20.72 54.95
N SER A 55 20.62 -20.62 53.94
CA SER A 55 20.94 -21.04 52.57
C SER A 55 21.78 -20.01 51.80
N ALA A 56 22.06 -18.82 52.40
CA ALA A 56 22.90 -17.83 51.81
C ALA A 56 24.32 -18.39 51.52
N HIS A 57 24.84 -18.17 50.33
CA HIS A 57 26.17 -18.62 49.96
C HIS A 57 27.25 -17.95 50.80
N ALA A 58 28.33 -18.66 51.10
CA ALA A 58 29.47 -18.13 51.84
C ALA A 58 30.00 -16.83 51.18
N GLY A 59 29.90 -15.71 51.90
CA GLY A 59 30.31 -14.37 51.41
C GLY A 59 29.15 -13.47 50.95
N SER A 60 27.94 -13.99 50.86
CA SER A 60 26.75 -13.15 50.63
C SER A 60 26.31 -12.50 51.95
N PRO A 61 25.82 -11.26 51.93
CA PRO A 61 25.25 -10.64 53.13
C PRO A 61 24.00 -11.43 53.54
N VAL A 62 24.06 -12.06 54.67
CA VAL A 62 22.89 -12.72 55.28
C VAL A 62 21.86 -11.66 55.66
N ASN A 63 20.61 -11.86 55.26
CA ASN A 63 19.53 -10.97 55.65
C ASN A 63 19.33 -11.05 57.18
N GLN A 64 19.83 -10.07 57.92
CA GLN A 64 19.60 -9.95 59.35
C GLN A 64 18.37 -9.07 59.62
N PHE A 65 17.64 -9.45 60.68
CA PHE A 65 16.49 -8.67 61.15
C PHE A 65 16.93 -7.74 62.27
N ASP A 66 16.37 -6.54 62.28
CA ASP A 66 16.55 -5.65 63.42
C ASP A 66 15.70 -6.11 64.62
N GLU A 67 15.90 -5.50 65.79
CA GLU A 67 15.14 -5.89 67.01
C GLU A 67 13.62 -5.75 66.85
N ARG A 68 13.16 -4.77 66.05
CA ARG A 68 11.72 -4.52 65.82
C ARG A 68 11.16 -5.56 64.88
N GLU A 69 11.87 -5.88 63.78
CA GLU A 69 11.50 -6.92 62.82
C GLU A 69 11.44 -8.28 63.51
N THR A 70 12.46 -8.60 64.31
CA THR A 70 12.52 -9.84 65.12
C THR A 70 11.31 -9.96 66.08
N ALA A 71 10.95 -8.87 66.75
CA ALA A 71 9.77 -8.87 67.62
C ALA A 71 8.45 -9.09 66.85
N GLN A 72 8.32 -8.50 65.65
CA GLN A 72 7.15 -8.72 64.81
C GLN A 72 7.07 -10.15 64.28
N ILE A 73 8.19 -10.73 63.86
CA ILE A 73 8.28 -12.13 63.42
C ILE A 73 7.94 -13.06 64.60
N ALA A 74 8.49 -12.81 65.81
CA ALA A 74 8.19 -13.59 66.99
C ALA A 74 6.69 -13.62 67.31
N GLN A 75 6.07 -12.44 67.29
CA GLN A 75 4.63 -12.30 67.57
C GLN A 75 3.79 -13.03 66.49
N ALA A 76 4.19 -12.98 65.22
CA ALA A 76 3.47 -13.66 64.14
C ALA A 76 3.57 -15.19 64.24
N ILE A 77 4.76 -15.71 64.61
CA ILE A 77 5.02 -17.16 64.75
C ILE A 77 4.31 -17.76 65.98
N GLU A 78 4.09 -16.95 67.06
CA GLU A 78 3.35 -17.43 68.23
C GLU A 78 1.89 -17.81 67.96
N HIS A 79 1.27 -17.17 66.99
CA HIS A 79 -0.16 -17.30 66.73
C HIS A 79 -0.46 -18.41 65.68
N ASP A 80 0.47 -18.71 64.76
CA ASP A 80 0.25 -19.66 63.68
C ASP A 80 1.47 -20.55 63.42
N THR A 81 1.24 -21.83 63.10
CA THR A 81 2.28 -22.80 62.75
C THR A 81 2.94 -22.54 61.39
N GLY A 82 2.26 -21.75 60.52
CA GLY A 82 2.78 -21.31 59.22
C GLY A 82 2.04 -20.07 58.77
N GLY A 83 2.75 -19.14 58.12
CA GLY A 83 2.16 -17.90 57.65
C GLY A 83 3.14 -17.02 56.89
N GLY A 84 2.73 -15.77 56.65
CA GLY A 84 3.55 -14.77 55.99
C GLY A 84 3.32 -13.36 56.51
N ILE A 85 4.40 -12.59 56.61
CA ILE A 85 4.37 -11.17 57.01
C ILE A 85 5.20 -10.34 56.04
N ARG A 86 4.76 -9.14 55.77
CA ARG A 86 5.51 -8.17 54.98
C ARG A 86 6.25 -7.20 55.88
N LEU A 87 7.55 -7.15 55.77
CA LEU A 87 8.44 -6.22 56.49
C LEU A 87 9.17 -5.32 55.47
N GLY A 88 8.67 -4.11 55.29
CA GLY A 88 9.22 -3.17 54.31
C GLY A 88 9.12 -3.69 52.84
N SER A 89 10.28 -3.93 52.24
CA SER A 89 10.43 -4.50 50.88
C SER A 89 10.58 -6.01 50.85
N ARG A 90 10.60 -6.64 52.02
CA ARG A 90 10.77 -8.10 52.19
C ARG A 90 9.43 -8.75 52.51
N PHE A 91 9.19 -9.92 51.95
CA PHE A 91 8.08 -10.79 52.29
C PHE A 91 8.65 -12.03 52.96
N ILE A 92 8.27 -12.32 54.18
CA ILE A 92 8.79 -13.40 54.97
C ILE A 92 7.68 -14.39 55.19
N THR A 93 7.91 -15.65 54.80
CA THR A 93 7.04 -16.77 55.09
C THR A 93 7.72 -17.68 56.11
N TRP A 94 6.96 -18.26 57.02
CA TRP A 94 7.50 -19.18 58.01
C TRP A 94 6.70 -20.47 58.02
N GLU A 95 7.42 -21.54 58.44
CA GLU A 95 6.85 -22.86 58.69
C GLU A 95 7.54 -23.46 59.90
N ARG A 96 6.74 -23.92 60.91
CA ARG A 96 7.25 -24.60 62.11
C ARG A 96 7.47 -26.04 61.75
N LEU A 97 8.64 -26.58 62.14
CA LEU A 97 9.00 -27.95 61.84
C LEU A 97 8.36 -28.91 62.85
N ASP A 98 7.66 -29.99 62.41
CA ASP A 98 6.90 -30.91 63.28
C ASP A 98 7.75 -31.71 64.25
N HIS A 99 9.02 -31.95 63.94
CA HIS A 99 9.90 -32.80 64.74
C HIS A 99 11.16 -32.10 65.23
N PHE A 100 11.21 -30.79 65.09
CA PHE A 100 12.32 -29.96 65.49
C PHE A 100 11.79 -28.63 66.08
N ASP A 101 12.24 -28.32 67.32
CA ASP A 101 11.84 -27.06 68.00
C ASP A 101 12.48 -25.85 67.32
N GLY A 102 12.04 -25.59 66.08
CA GLY A 102 12.55 -24.51 65.27
C GLY A 102 11.59 -24.06 64.19
N VAL A 103 11.96 -22.99 63.53
CA VAL A 103 11.16 -22.37 62.46
C VAL A 103 12.05 -22.10 61.24
N VAL A 104 11.59 -22.47 60.08
CA VAL A 104 12.21 -22.09 58.83
C VAL A 104 11.55 -20.80 58.34
N LEU A 105 12.36 -19.77 58.12
CA LEU A 105 11.93 -18.53 57.50
C LEU A 105 12.39 -18.55 56.03
N ARG A 106 11.50 -18.21 55.12
CA ARG A 106 11.82 -17.94 53.72
C ARG A 106 11.64 -16.46 53.45
N ILE A 107 12.70 -15.81 53.02
CA ILE A 107 12.74 -14.38 52.76
C ILE A 107 12.74 -14.13 51.28
N HIS A 108 11.73 -13.43 50.80
CA HIS A 108 11.64 -12.96 49.43
C HIS A 108 11.81 -11.44 49.39
N THR A 109 12.65 -10.93 48.53
CA THR A 109 12.66 -9.52 48.20
C THR A 109 11.66 -9.24 47.06
N LEU A 110 10.85 -8.21 47.23
CA LEU A 110 9.88 -7.78 46.21
C LEU A 110 10.52 -7.52 44.83
N HIS A 111 11.84 -7.37 44.79
CA HIS A 111 12.58 -7.08 43.56
C HIS A 111 12.86 -8.35 42.73
N GLU A 112 13.01 -9.49 43.35
CA GLU A 112 13.35 -10.75 42.64
C GLU A 112 12.13 -11.41 42.02
N GLY A 113 11.00 -11.48 42.68
CA GLY A 113 9.78 -12.10 42.14
C GLY A 113 9.06 -11.29 41.08
N VAL A 114 9.36 -9.99 41.00
CA VAL A 114 8.72 -9.07 40.01
C VAL A 114 9.55 -8.96 38.72
N GLN A 115 10.85 -9.21 38.79
CA GLN A 115 11.74 -8.96 37.63
C GLN A 115 11.60 -10.04 36.55
N ASP A 116 11.37 -11.29 36.91
CA ASP A 116 11.22 -12.39 35.92
C ASP A 116 9.84 -12.34 35.22
N ASP A 117 8.78 -11.99 35.92
CA ASP A 117 7.45 -11.88 35.34
C ASP A 117 7.32 -10.63 34.42
N PHE A 118 7.93 -9.49 34.80
CA PHE A 118 7.96 -8.32 33.94
C PHE A 118 8.76 -8.51 32.67
N GLY A 119 9.83 -9.31 32.70
CA GLY A 119 10.63 -9.64 31.52
C GLY A 119 9.81 -10.36 30.46
N SER A 120 9.09 -11.39 30.85
CA SER A 120 8.25 -12.22 29.97
C SER A 120 7.08 -11.42 29.38
N ILE A 121 6.39 -10.63 30.19
CA ILE A 121 5.27 -9.77 29.74
C ILE A 121 5.77 -8.71 28.77
N SER A 122 6.92 -8.10 29.03
CA SER A 122 7.50 -7.06 28.17
C SER A 122 7.87 -7.59 26.78
N ILE A 123 8.41 -8.82 26.70
CA ILE A 123 8.74 -9.47 25.42
C ILE A 123 7.46 -9.76 24.62
N VAL A 124 6.42 -10.30 25.27
CA VAL A 124 5.14 -10.57 24.60
C VAL A 124 4.51 -9.29 24.06
N LEU A 125 4.50 -8.22 24.85
CA LEU A 125 4.01 -6.92 24.42
C LEU A 125 4.82 -6.36 23.25
N ALA A 126 6.14 -6.46 23.28
CA ALA A 126 7.02 -6.03 22.20
C ALA A 126 6.74 -6.80 20.90
N LEU A 127 6.54 -8.12 20.99
CA LEU A 127 6.18 -8.96 19.83
C LEU A 127 4.80 -8.59 19.26
N LEU A 128 3.81 -8.35 20.11
CA LEU A 128 2.48 -7.88 19.69
C LEU A 128 2.55 -6.52 18.99
N TRP A 129 3.34 -5.58 19.53
CA TRP A 129 3.58 -4.28 18.91
C TRP A 129 4.29 -4.41 17.56
N ALA A 130 5.31 -5.27 17.46
CA ALA A 130 6.02 -5.53 16.20
C ALA A 130 5.06 -6.13 15.15
N LEU A 131 4.21 -7.07 15.54
CA LEU A 131 3.22 -7.68 14.67
C LEU A 131 2.15 -6.70 14.22
N PHE A 132 1.68 -5.84 15.11
CA PHE A 132 0.72 -4.79 14.81
C PHE A 132 1.31 -3.75 13.83
N THR A 133 2.55 -3.30 14.09
CA THR A 133 3.23 -2.35 13.18
C THR A 133 3.52 -2.96 11.81
N ALA A 134 3.91 -4.25 11.75
CA ALA A 134 4.08 -4.97 10.50
C ALA A 134 2.76 -5.08 9.71
N MET A 135 1.65 -5.38 10.39
CA MET A 135 0.32 -5.43 9.78
C MET A 135 -0.11 -4.06 9.23
N LEU A 136 0.14 -2.98 9.97
CA LEU A 136 -0.13 -1.61 9.49
C LEU A 136 0.73 -1.27 8.27
N LEU A 137 2.00 -1.64 8.28
CA LEU A 137 2.90 -1.42 7.14
C LEU A 137 2.44 -2.18 5.89
N ILE A 138 2.08 -3.45 6.04
CA ILE A 138 1.55 -4.27 4.95
C ILE A 138 0.24 -3.66 4.41
N SER A 139 -0.68 -3.29 5.30
CA SER A 139 -1.93 -2.63 4.92
C SER A 139 -1.68 -1.34 4.15
N TRP A 140 -0.76 -0.49 4.64
CA TRP A 140 -0.38 0.73 3.96
C TRP A 140 0.21 0.48 2.56
N LEU A 141 1.10 -0.52 2.43
CA LEU A 141 1.68 -0.90 1.13
C LEU A 141 0.61 -1.41 0.15
N VAL A 142 -0.34 -2.22 0.63
CA VAL A 142 -1.46 -2.73 -0.19
C VAL A 142 -2.36 -1.58 -0.64
N ILE A 143 -2.75 -0.70 0.28
CA ILE A 143 -3.59 0.46 -0.04
C ILE A 143 -2.87 1.37 -1.04
N ARG A 144 -1.59 1.69 -0.81
CA ARG A 144 -0.79 2.51 -1.72
C ARG A 144 -0.74 1.92 -3.12
N ARG A 145 -0.53 0.59 -3.24
CA ARG A 145 -0.50 -0.10 -4.52
C ARG A 145 -1.88 -0.11 -5.20
N MET A 146 -2.94 -0.32 -4.43
CA MET A 146 -4.32 -0.31 -4.94
C MET A 146 -4.71 1.08 -5.46
N VAL A 147 -4.40 2.13 -4.72
CA VAL A 147 -4.65 3.52 -5.12
C VAL A 147 -3.86 3.86 -6.39
N SER A 148 -2.58 3.51 -6.47
CA SER A 148 -1.76 3.71 -7.68
C SER A 148 -2.36 3.01 -8.89
N ASN A 149 -2.77 1.75 -8.75
CA ASN A 149 -3.42 0.98 -9.83
C ASN A 149 -4.76 1.59 -10.25
N MET A 150 -5.55 2.10 -9.29
CA MET A 150 -6.81 2.80 -9.61
C MET A 150 -6.57 4.06 -10.42
N TYR A 151 -5.57 4.87 -10.06
CA TYR A 151 -5.22 6.08 -10.84
C TYR A 151 -4.80 5.73 -12.26
N THR A 152 -3.95 4.72 -12.47
CA THR A 152 -3.54 4.30 -13.81
C THR A 152 -4.70 3.76 -14.62
N LEU A 153 -5.57 2.96 -14.01
CA LEU A 153 -6.77 2.43 -14.68
C LEU A 153 -7.75 3.55 -15.02
N GLN A 154 -8.04 4.45 -14.10
CA GLN A 154 -8.91 5.58 -14.33
C GLN A 154 -8.38 6.48 -15.46
N HIS A 155 -7.07 6.79 -15.47
CA HIS A 155 -6.45 7.57 -16.54
C HIS A 155 -6.51 6.85 -17.89
N SER A 156 -6.30 5.53 -17.91
CA SER A 156 -6.40 4.74 -19.13
C SER A 156 -7.84 4.66 -19.67
N LEU A 157 -8.82 4.51 -18.77
CA LEU A 157 -10.25 4.53 -19.16
C LEU A 157 -10.67 5.91 -19.67
N GLN A 158 -10.26 6.99 -19.02
CA GLN A 158 -10.49 8.36 -19.51
C GLN A 158 -9.82 8.58 -20.87
N TRP A 159 -8.58 8.15 -21.03
CA TRP A 159 -7.89 8.24 -22.32
C TRP A 159 -8.65 7.51 -23.41
N GLN A 160 -9.09 6.26 -23.18
CA GLN A 160 -9.88 5.46 -24.13
C GLN A 160 -11.26 6.06 -24.41
N ALA A 161 -11.87 6.70 -23.40
CA ALA A 161 -13.15 7.38 -23.58
C ALA A 161 -13.06 8.60 -24.52
N TRP A 162 -11.87 9.22 -24.67
CA TRP A 162 -11.70 10.46 -25.43
C TRP A 162 -10.88 10.28 -26.72
N HIS A 163 -10.09 9.21 -26.86
CA HIS A 163 -9.20 9.04 -27.99
C HIS A 163 -9.45 7.74 -28.74
N ASP A 164 -9.20 7.77 -30.04
CA ASP A 164 -9.16 6.56 -30.87
C ASP A 164 -7.86 5.78 -30.56
N PRO A 165 -7.95 4.49 -30.20
CA PRO A 165 -6.78 3.72 -29.74
C PRO A 165 -5.73 3.51 -30.82
N LEU A 166 -6.13 3.50 -32.12
CA LEU A 166 -5.23 3.28 -33.26
C LEU A 166 -4.48 4.56 -33.61
N THR A 167 -5.21 5.66 -33.75
CA THR A 167 -4.69 6.92 -34.28
C THR A 167 -4.25 7.90 -33.20
N ARG A 168 -4.68 7.72 -31.94
CA ARG A 168 -4.45 8.61 -30.82
C ARG A 168 -5.04 10.02 -30.96
N LEU A 169 -5.77 10.28 -32.02
CA LEU A 169 -6.59 11.48 -32.16
C LEU A 169 -7.86 11.37 -31.30
N ASN A 170 -8.62 12.44 -31.16
CA ASN A 170 -9.91 12.34 -30.50
C ASN A 170 -10.79 11.31 -31.24
N ASN A 171 -11.56 10.52 -30.47
CA ASN A 171 -12.63 9.73 -31.07
C ASN A 171 -13.79 10.65 -31.49
N ARG A 172 -14.79 10.08 -32.16
CA ARG A 172 -15.94 10.85 -32.66
C ARG A 172 -16.64 11.65 -31.56
N GLY A 173 -16.94 11.02 -30.42
CA GLY A 173 -17.64 11.68 -29.31
C GLY A 173 -16.86 12.88 -28.78
N ALA A 174 -15.60 12.66 -28.42
CA ALA A 174 -14.73 13.71 -27.90
C ALA A 174 -14.51 14.86 -28.89
N LEU A 175 -14.38 14.54 -30.18
CA LEU A 175 -14.27 15.58 -31.19
C LEU A 175 -15.53 16.45 -31.26
N PHE A 176 -16.71 15.83 -31.28
CA PHE A 176 -18.00 16.53 -31.38
C PHE A 176 -18.24 17.44 -30.17
N ASP A 177 -18.01 16.93 -28.95
CA ASP A 177 -18.18 17.73 -27.72
C ASP A 177 -17.23 18.94 -27.72
N ARG A 178 -15.96 18.75 -28.09
CA ARG A 178 -14.98 19.84 -28.17
C ARG A 178 -15.30 20.83 -29.27
N ALA A 179 -15.74 20.34 -30.44
CA ALA A 179 -16.11 21.18 -31.56
C ALA A 179 -17.28 22.10 -31.24
N LYS A 180 -18.33 21.59 -30.58
CA LYS A 180 -19.47 22.39 -30.14
C LYS A 180 -19.05 23.50 -29.15
N LEU A 181 -18.19 23.14 -28.17
CA LEU A 181 -17.69 24.13 -27.23
C LEU A 181 -16.85 25.22 -27.90
N LEU A 182 -15.97 24.83 -28.83
CA LEU A 182 -15.12 25.77 -29.57
C LEU A 182 -15.94 26.65 -30.51
N ALA A 183 -16.95 26.13 -31.18
CA ALA A 183 -17.85 26.87 -32.04
C ALA A 183 -18.61 27.95 -31.27
N GLU A 184 -19.15 27.61 -30.08
CA GLU A 184 -19.81 28.57 -29.21
C GLU A 184 -18.86 29.63 -28.70
N THR A 185 -17.62 29.26 -28.34
CA THR A 185 -16.58 30.22 -27.91
C THR A 185 -16.23 31.17 -29.05
N CYS A 186 -16.04 30.67 -30.27
CA CYS A 186 -15.77 31.52 -31.44
C CYS A 186 -16.96 32.45 -31.75
N ARG A 187 -18.19 31.95 -31.65
CA ARG A 187 -19.40 32.75 -31.82
C ARG A 187 -19.47 33.94 -30.85
N GLN A 188 -19.19 33.69 -29.57
CA GLN A 188 -19.21 34.74 -28.52
C GLN A 188 -18.11 35.78 -28.71
N GLN A 189 -16.97 35.37 -29.24
CA GLN A 189 -15.82 36.27 -29.50
C GLN A 189 -15.82 36.83 -30.91
N SER A 190 -16.81 36.53 -31.73
CA SER A 190 -16.90 36.93 -33.17
C SER A 190 -15.64 36.50 -33.96
N LEU A 191 -15.07 35.35 -33.61
CA LEU A 191 -13.93 34.77 -34.31
C LEU A 191 -14.39 33.80 -35.39
N PRO A 192 -13.63 33.66 -36.49
CA PRO A 192 -13.90 32.65 -37.51
C PRO A 192 -13.88 31.24 -36.90
N PHE A 193 -14.60 30.29 -37.51
CA PHE A 193 -14.62 28.90 -37.13
C PHE A 193 -14.81 28.05 -38.39
N SER A 194 -13.86 27.14 -38.62
CA SER A 194 -13.86 26.27 -39.84
C SER A 194 -13.77 24.82 -39.49
N VAL A 195 -14.30 23.99 -40.38
CA VAL A 195 -14.32 22.52 -40.30
C VAL A 195 -13.73 21.93 -41.58
N ILE A 196 -12.87 20.93 -41.45
CA ILE A 196 -12.34 20.13 -42.58
C ILE A 196 -12.77 18.68 -42.37
N GLN A 197 -13.43 18.12 -43.34
CA GLN A 197 -13.74 16.69 -43.41
C GLN A 197 -12.74 16.02 -44.36
N ILE A 198 -12.17 14.89 -43.97
CA ILE A 198 -11.07 14.21 -44.69
C ILE A 198 -11.42 12.74 -44.84
N ASP A 199 -11.16 12.18 -46.01
CA ASP A 199 -11.34 10.75 -46.27
C ASP A 199 -10.18 10.23 -47.10
N LEU A 200 -9.67 9.05 -46.77
CA LEU A 200 -8.58 8.39 -47.49
C LEU A 200 -9.04 7.76 -48.76
N ASP A 201 -8.47 8.18 -49.87
CA ASP A 201 -8.84 7.66 -51.19
C ASP A 201 -8.47 6.20 -51.35
N TYR A 202 -9.44 5.38 -51.77
CA TYR A 202 -9.27 3.95 -52.08
C TYR A 202 -8.77 3.11 -50.86
N PHE A 203 -9.05 3.52 -49.64
CA PHE A 203 -8.58 2.83 -48.44
C PHE A 203 -9.02 1.36 -48.38
N LYS A 204 -10.25 1.05 -48.82
CA LYS A 204 -10.73 -0.32 -48.94
C LYS A 204 -9.81 -1.20 -49.79
N ASN A 205 -9.33 -0.69 -50.91
CA ASN A 205 -8.43 -1.42 -51.79
C ASN A 205 -7.08 -1.74 -51.10
N ILE A 206 -6.64 -0.87 -50.20
CA ILE A 206 -5.44 -1.11 -49.40
C ILE A 206 -5.66 -2.29 -48.43
N ASN A 207 -6.79 -2.31 -47.75
CA ASN A 207 -7.15 -3.42 -46.86
C ASN A 207 -7.28 -4.75 -47.64
N ASP A 208 -7.99 -4.73 -48.78
CA ASP A 208 -8.25 -5.92 -49.56
C ASP A 208 -6.94 -6.50 -50.16
N ARG A 209 -5.99 -5.64 -50.57
CA ARG A 209 -4.73 -6.08 -51.20
C ARG A 209 -3.62 -6.40 -50.17
N PHE A 210 -3.52 -5.68 -49.10
CA PHE A 210 -2.37 -5.74 -48.17
C PHE A 210 -2.74 -6.19 -46.74
N GLY A 211 -4.04 -6.36 -46.48
CA GLY A 211 -4.59 -6.77 -45.18
C GLY A 211 -4.80 -5.60 -44.23
N HIS A 212 -5.62 -5.83 -43.17
CA HIS A 212 -6.00 -4.81 -42.20
C HIS A 212 -4.81 -4.19 -41.43
N GLN A 213 -3.76 -4.96 -41.19
CA GLN A 213 -2.55 -4.42 -40.54
C GLN A 213 -1.85 -3.33 -41.41
N ALA A 214 -1.95 -3.41 -42.73
CA ALA A 214 -1.44 -2.36 -43.61
C ALA A 214 -2.34 -1.12 -43.52
N GLY A 215 -3.66 -1.32 -43.54
CA GLY A 215 -4.63 -0.25 -43.30
C GLY A 215 -4.42 0.48 -41.96
N ASP A 216 -4.19 -0.27 -40.90
CA ASP A 216 -3.91 0.31 -39.56
C ASP A 216 -2.66 1.20 -39.58
N LYS A 217 -1.59 0.78 -40.25
CA LYS A 217 -0.39 1.60 -40.44
C LYS A 217 -0.67 2.88 -41.20
N VAL A 218 -1.49 2.77 -42.26
CA VAL A 218 -1.92 3.93 -43.06
C VAL A 218 -2.72 4.91 -42.26
N LEU A 219 -3.67 4.44 -41.44
CA LEU A 219 -4.48 5.27 -40.55
C LEU A 219 -3.62 5.97 -39.51
N SER A 220 -2.73 5.23 -38.82
CA SER A 220 -1.84 5.79 -37.80
C SER A 220 -0.87 6.82 -38.43
N HIS A 221 -0.34 6.56 -39.63
CA HIS A 221 0.51 7.51 -40.31
C HIS A 221 -0.24 8.79 -40.71
N THR A 222 -1.44 8.65 -41.27
CA THR A 222 -2.31 9.78 -41.65
C THR A 222 -2.62 10.65 -40.42
N ALA A 223 -2.98 10.04 -39.30
CA ALA A 223 -3.22 10.75 -38.04
C ALA A 223 -2.00 11.57 -37.57
N GLY A 224 -0.80 10.99 -37.70
CA GLY A 224 0.45 11.71 -37.40
C GLY A 224 0.70 12.88 -38.34
N VAL A 225 0.38 12.73 -39.63
CA VAL A 225 0.46 13.83 -40.62
C VAL A 225 -0.52 14.95 -40.29
N ILE A 226 -1.78 14.60 -40.00
CA ILE A 226 -2.81 15.58 -39.58
C ILE A 226 -2.34 16.32 -38.33
N ALA A 227 -1.99 15.60 -37.26
CA ALA A 227 -1.54 16.24 -36.03
C ALA A 227 -0.35 17.19 -36.21
N SER A 228 0.62 16.80 -37.06
CA SER A 228 1.80 17.64 -37.36
C SER A 228 1.49 18.90 -38.17
N ALA A 229 0.33 18.97 -38.80
CA ALA A 229 -0.11 20.09 -39.62
C ALA A 229 -0.94 21.11 -38.80
N LEU A 230 -1.32 20.77 -37.58
CA LEU A 230 -2.23 21.56 -36.74
C LEU A 230 -1.50 22.39 -35.69
N ARG A 231 -2.14 23.47 -35.24
CA ARG A 231 -1.71 24.31 -34.15
C ARG A 231 -2.22 23.73 -32.82
N LYS A 232 -1.74 24.25 -31.71
CA LYS A 232 -2.12 23.77 -30.36
C LYS A 232 -3.63 23.87 -30.07
N ASN A 233 -4.29 24.85 -30.65
CA ASN A 233 -5.73 25.10 -30.42
C ASN A 233 -6.62 24.38 -31.45
N ASP A 234 -6.07 23.87 -32.52
CA ASP A 234 -6.81 23.09 -33.51
C ASP A 234 -7.12 21.70 -32.93
N VAL A 235 -8.24 21.12 -33.32
CA VAL A 235 -8.68 19.81 -32.82
C VAL A 235 -8.90 18.88 -33.99
N ALA A 236 -8.35 17.67 -33.89
CA ALA A 236 -8.58 16.61 -34.89
C ALA A 236 -9.14 15.37 -34.20
N GLY A 237 -9.97 14.63 -34.95
CA GLY A 237 -10.51 13.35 -34.53
C GLY A 237 -10.75 12.39 -35.70
N ARG A 238 -10.83 11.11 -35.36
CA ARG A 238 -11.28 10.05 -36.27
C ARG A 238 -12.77 9.85 -36.07
N VAL A 239 -13.56 10.07 -37.13
CA VAL A 239 -15.03 10.06 -37.06
C VAL A 239 -15.65 8.80 -37.62
N GLY A 240 -14.89 8.04 -38.43
CA GLY A 240 -15.30 6.80 -39.09
C GLY A 240 -14.11 5.89 -39.38
N GLY A 241 -14.31 4.88 -40.22
CA GLY A 241 -13.27 3.91 -40.60
C GLY A 241 -12.00 4.57 -41.12
N GLU A 242 -12.11 5.29 -42.24
CA GLU A 242 -11.04 6.04 -42.90
C GLU A 242 -11.25 7.55 -42.91
N GLU A 243 -12.21 8.03 -42.11
CA GLU A 243 -12.66 9.41 -42.06
C GLU A 243 -12.10 10.16 -40.87
N PHE A 244 -11.59 11.34 -41.10
CA PHE A 244 -11.07 12.26 -40.10
C PHE A 244 -11.78 13.61 -40.22
N CYS A 245 -11.93 14.29 -39.11
CA CYS A 245 -12.44 15.64 -39.07
C CYS A 245 -11.48 16.53 -38.30
N VAL A 246 -11.28 17.76 -38.77
CA VAL A 246 -10.45 18.79 -38.16
C VAL A 246 -11.28 20.04 -37.91
N VAL A 247 -11.13 20.62 -36.74
CA VAL A 247 -11.80 21.84 -36.29
C VAL A 247 -10.75 22.93 -36.07
N LEU A 248 -10.96 24.08 -36.67
CA LEU A 248 -10.01 25.19 -36.71
C LEU A 248 -10.64 26.47 -36.11
N PRO A 249 -10.57 26.66 -34.80
CA PRO A 249 -11.04 27.87 -34.16
C PRO A 249 -10.16 29.05 -34.53
N GLY A 250 -10.76 30.20 -34.86
CA GLY A 250 -10.08 31.44 -35.22
C GLY A 250 -9.49 31.47 -36.63
N LEU A 251 -9.84 30.49 -37.48
CA LEU A 251 -9.44 30.48 -38.90
C LEU A 251 -10.66 30.59 -39.79
N GLY A 252 -10.59 31.50 -40.78
CA GLY A 252 -11.59 31.66 -41.81
C GLY A 252 -11.41 30.67 -42.95
N LEU A 253 -12.31 30.75 -43.96
CA LEU A 253 -12.38 29.77 -45.06
C LEU A 253 -11.07 29.64 -45.83
N GLU A 254 -10.44 30.75 -46.24
CA GLU A 254 -9.21 30.70 -47.03
C GLU A 254 -8.00 30.18 -46.25
N GLU A 255 -7.92 30.52 -44.95
CA GLU A 255 -6.88 29.97 -44.07
C GLU A 255 -7.09 28.48 -43.84
N ALA A 256 -8.33 28.05 -43.59
CA ALA A 256 -8.70 26.62 -43.43
C ALA A 256 -8.40 25.82 -44.74
N ARG A 257 -8.65 26.39 -45.90
CA ARG A 257 -8.22 25.86 -47.19
C ARG A 257 -6.71 25.61 -47.20
N GLY A 258 -5.93 26.60 -46.78
CA GLY A 258 -4.46 26.47 -46.70
C GLY A 258 -4.01 25.33 -45.77
N VAL A 259 -4.69 25.11 -44.65
CA VAL A 259 -4.46 23.99 -43.76
C VAL A 259 -4.83 22.66 -44.46
N ALA A 260 -5.99 22.59 -45.09
CA ALA A 260 -6.46 21.40 -45.79
C ALA A 260 -5.49 20.99 -46.95
N GLU A 261 -5.02 21.95 -47.74
CA GLU A 261 -4.04 21.67 -48.83
C GLU A 261 -2.70 21.20 -48.24
N ARG A 262 -2.24 21.78 -47.11
CA ARG A 262 -1.03 21.33 -46.44
C ARG A 262 -1.15 19.88 -45.96
N ILE A 263 -2.30 19.50 -45.40
CA ILE A 263 -2.59 18.13 -44.93
C ILE A 263 -2.58 17.19 -46.19
N ARG A 264 -3.34 17.53 -47.21
CA ARG A 264 -3.42 16.75 -48.47
C ARG A 264 -2.05 16.49 -49.07
N CYS A 265 -1.27 17.56 -49.26
CA CYS A 265 0.07 17.45 -49.86
C CYS A 265 0.99 16.57 -49.02
N ARG A 266 0.97 16.71 -47.68
CA ARG A 266 1.80 15.89 -46.79
C ARG A 266 1.40 14.41 -46.82
N ILE A 267 0.09 14.11 -46.88
CA ILE A 267 -0.39 12.71 -47.03
C ILE A 267 0.12 12.14 -48.37
N ASN A 268 -0.04 12.89 -49.46
CA ASN A 268 0.32 12.39 -50.79
C ASN A 268 1.84 12.33 -51.03
N SER A 269 2.65 13.08 -50.31
CA SER A 269 4.11 13.15 -50.52
C SER A 269 4.90 12.03 -49.86
N LYS A 270 4.36 11.39 -48.85
CA LYS A 270 5.09 10.41 -48.03
C LYS A 270 4.75 8.98 -48.46
N GLU A 271 5.77 8.15 -48.52
CA GLU A 271 5.63 6.70 -48.67
C GLU A 271 5.52 6.02 -47.31
N ILE A 272 4.57 5.12 -47.19
CA ILE A 272 4.27 4.40 -45.95
C ILE A 272 4.78 2.97 -46.08
N LEU A 273 5.71 2.56 -45.20
CA LEU A 273 6.21 1.18 -45.18
C LEU A 273 5.17 0.26 -44.52
N VAL A 274 4.44 -0.50 -45.32
CA VAL A 274 3.37 -1.39 -44.83
C VAL A 274 3.86 -2.81 -44.55
N LYS A 275 4.85 -3.32 -45.34
CA LYS A 275 5.54 -4.61 -45.14
C LYS A 275 7.05 -4.42 -45.27
N LYS A 276 7.87 -5.42 -44.86
CA LYS A 276 9.35 -5.34 -44.85
C LYS A 276 10.00 -4.70 -46.12
N SER A 277 9.35 -4.78 -47.27
CA SER A 277 9.88 -4.25 -48.56
C SER A 277 8.80 -3.59 -49.42
N THR A 278 7.63 -3.28 -48.86
CA THR A 278 6.50 -2.71 -49.61
C THR A 278 6.13 -1.35 -49.05
N THR A 279 6.30 -0.32 -49.86
CA THR A 279 5.84 1.04 -49.56
C THR A 279 4.56 1.33 -50.37
N LEU A 280 3.69 2.14 -49.79
CA LEU A 280 2.47 2.64 -50.41
C LEU A 280 2.47 4.16 -50.37
N ARG A 281 1.99 4.76 -51.45
CA ARG A 281 1.63 6.17 -51.47
C ARG A 281 0.10 6.26 -51.48
N ILE A 282 -0.43 7.12 -50.62
CA ILE A 282 -1.87 7.30 -50.45
C ILE A 282 -2.24 8.74 -50.76
N SER A 283 -3.49 8.98 -51.08
CA SER A 283 -4.05 10.33 -51.16
C SER A 283 -5.31 10.45 -50.32
N ALA A 284 -5.74 11.67 -50.11
CA ALA A 284 -6.96 11.98 -49.39
C ALA A 284 -7.74 13.06 -50.16
N SER A 285 -9.05 12.95 -50.07
CA SER A 285 -9.99 14.00 -50.49
C SER A 285 -10.46 14.79 -49.29
N LEU A 286 -10.62 16.11 -49.44
CA LEU A 286 -10.97 16.98 -48.34
C LEU A 286 -12.10 17.94 -48.72
N GLY A 287 -13.02 18.17 -47.79
CA GLY A 287 -14.03 19.22 -47.89
C GLY A 287 -13.87 20.23 -46.76
N VAL A 288 -14.01 21.51 -47.04
CA VAL A 288 -13.84 22.59 -46.06
C VAL A 288 -15.10 23.44 -46.01
N SER A 289 -15.51 23.84 -44.80
CA SER A 289 -16.59 24.77 -44.54
C SER A 289 -16.16 25.79 -43.46
N SER A 290 -16.79 26.97 -43.48
CA SER A 290 -16.52 27.99 -42.48
C SER A 290 -17.80 28.73 -42.07
N ALA A 291 -17.85 29.13 -40.81
CA ALA A 291 -18.90 29.99 -40.28
C ALA A 291 -18.95 31.36 -40.98
N ASP A 292 -17.83 31.82 -41.58
CA ASP A 292 -17.74 33.08 -42.32
C ASP A 292 -18.66 33.13 -43.55
N GLU A 293 -19.04 31.95 -44.10
CA GLU A 293 -19.84 31.87 -45.33
C GLU A 293 -21.32 32.20 -45.04
N THR A 294 -21.82 31.82 -43.84
CA THR A 294 -23.24 31.86 -43.53
C THR A 294 -23.56 32.57 -42.21
N GLY A 295 -22.54 32.92 -41.44
CA GLY A 295 -22.70 33.42 -40.07
C GLY A 295 -23.18 32.33 -39.10
N ASN A 296 -23.20 31.09 -39.50
CA ASN A 296 -23.69 29.96 -38.72
C ASN A 296 -22.56 29.19 -38.05
N TYR A 297 -22.61 29.12 -36.74
CA TYR A 297 -21.62 28.40 -35.88
C TYR A 297 -22.10 27.03 -35.43
N ASP A 298 -23.17 26.48 -36.00
CA ASP A 298 -23.59 25.11 -35.73
C ASP A 298 -22.59 24.13 -36.33
N PHE A 299 -21.83 23.45 -35.47
CA PHE A 299 -20.81 22.50 -35.87
C PHE A 299 -21.38 21.38 -36.76
N GLU A 300 -22.57 20.85 -36.46
CA GLU A 300 -23.16 19.74 -37.24
C GLU A 300 -23.55 20.19 -38.67
N GLN A 301 -24.04 21.42 -38.78
CA GLN A 301 -24.32 21.98 -40.11
C GLN A 301 -23.04 22.27 -40.90
N LEU A 302 -22.04 22.84 -40.23
CA LEU A 302 -20.73 23.07 -40.89
C LEU A 302 -20.08 21.76 -41.33
N GLN A 303 -20.15 20.71 -40.47
CA GLN A 303 -19.67 19.40 -40.85
C GLN A 303 -20.41 18.83 -42.04
N SER A 304 -21.73 18.95 -42.09
CA SER A 304 -22.53 18.49 -43.24
C SER A 304 -22.16 19.18 -44.53
N VAL A 305 -21.88 20.50 -44.51
CA VAL A 305 -21.39 21.24 -45.67
C VAL A 305 -19.99 20.76 -46.09
N ALA A 306 -19.09 20.56 -45.11
CA ALA A 306 -17.74 20.02 -45.39
C ALA A 306 -17.83 18.61 -46.00
N ASP A 307 -18.74 17.76 -45.52
CA ASP A 307 -18.97 16.41 -46.05
C ASP A 307 -19.51 16.43 -47.51
N ALA A 308 -20.46 17.30 -47.77
CA ALA A 308 -20.95 17.49 -49.16
C ALA A 308 -19.81 17.92 -50.11
N ARG A 309 -18.93 18.81 -49.67
CA ARG A 309 -17.73 19.25 -50.44
C ARG A 309 -16.68 18.13 -50.56
N LEU A 310 -16.50 17.30 -49.55
CA LEU A 310 -15.68 16.10 -49.58
C LEU A 310 -16.22 15.11 -50.66
N TYR A 311 -17.52 14.91 -50.71
CA TYR A 311 -18.14 14.07 -51.73
C TYR A 311 -17.90 14.64 -53.16
N GLN A 312 -17.98 15.96 -53.33
CA GLN A 312 -17.61 16.59 -54.61
C GLN A 312 -16.14 16.37 -54.96
N ALA A 313 -15.23 16.45 -53.95
CA ALA A 313 -13.81 16.17 -54.16
C ALA A 313 -13.58 14.74 -54.65
N LYS A 314 -14.28 13.75 -54.09
CA LYS A 314 -14.23 12.35 -54.52
C LYS A 314 -14.75 12.16 -55.94
N GLN A 315 -15.86 12.81 -56.30
CA GLN A 315 -16.44 12.74 -57.67
C GLN A 315 -15.56 13.42 -58.72
N SER A 316 -14.91 14.52 -58.36
CA SER A 316 -14.09 15.32 -59.26
C SER A 316 -12.70 14.73 -59.55
N GLY A 317 -12.40 13.48 -59.11
CA GLY A 317 -11.14 12.79 -59.41
C GLY A 317 -10.23 12.61 -58.19
N ARG A 318 -10.73 12.83 -56.95
CA ARG A 318 -10.01 12.61 -55.71
C ARG A 318 -8.74 13.45 -55.52
N ASN A 319 -7.98 13.22 -54.43
CA ASN A 319 -6.72 13.88 -54.12
C ASN A 319 -6.80 15.43 -54.24
N ARG A 320 -7.83 16.02 -53.70
CA ARG A 320 -8.09 17.48 -53.79
C ARG A 320 -8.86 18.01 -52.58
N VAL A 321 -8.83 19.33 -52.47
CA VAL A 321 -9.62 20.10 -51.50
C VAL A 321 -10.75 20.80 -52.25
N VAL A 322 -11.98 20.70 -51.74
CA VAL A 322 -13.13 21.50 -52.19
C VAL A 322 -13.57 22.35 -50.99
N TRP A 323 -13.63 23.67 -51.17
CA TRP A 323 -13.94 24.67 -50.13
C TRP A 323 -15.06 25.66 -50.55
N ARG A 324 -15.50 25.59 -51.82
CA ARG A 324 -16.65 26.31 -52.35
C ARG A 324 -17.47 25.38 -53.20
N ASP A 325 -18.78 25.62 -53.21
CA ASP A 325 -19.66 24.87 -54.09
C ASP A 325 -19.29 25.20 -55.53
N GLN A 326 -19.02 24.20 -56.35
CA GLN A 326 -18.88 24.42 -57.79
C GLN A 326 -20.27 24.70 -58.31
N ASP A 327 -20.46 25.87 -58.95
CA ASP A 327 -21.69 26.18 -59.65
C ASP A 327 -22.06 24.98 -60.54
N ARG A 328 -23.21 24.39 -60.28
CA ARG A 328 -23.77 23.33 -61.16
C ARG A 328 -24.03 24.03 -62.51
N LYS A 329 -23.10 23.86 -63.49
CA LYS A 329 -23.36 24.13 -64.88
C LYS A 329 -24.30 23.12 -65.47
#